data_9cbeb4c415b187463a84302ae83c2865
#
_entry.id   9cbeb4c415b187463a84302ae83c2865
#
_cell.length_a   1.000
_cell.length_b   1.000
_cell.length_c   1.000
_cell.angle_alpha   90.00
_cell.angle_beta   90.00
_cell.angle_gamma   90.00
#
_symmetry.space_group_name_H-M   'P 1'
#
loop_
_entity.id
_entity.type
_entity.pdbx_description
1 polymer ?
#
loop_
_entity_poly.entity_id
_entity_poly.type
_entity_poly.pdbx_seq_one_letter_code
_entity_poly.pdbx_strand_id
1 'polypeptide(L)'
;IAPLRDLLSRPGAWSLLALIMLYKFGDALAGTLTTAFLIRGVGFTPTDVGVVNKGLGLAALLGGALIGGVLLAKLPLVKAMLLFGVLQAISNLSFAWLAWAGKSYPLLVFTVAFENLASGMGTAAFVARAGVVDARRDHRGGAGESRLSEAEQRGNIPR
;
A
#
# COMPACT_ATOMS: atom_id res chain seq x y z
N ILE A 1 3.16 -25.73 1.68
CA ILE A 1 3.84 -25.76 0.34
C ILE A 1 2.81 -25.84 -0.78
N ALA A 2 1.67 -26.56 -0.61
CA ALA A 2 0.63 -26.69 -1.63
C ALA A 2 -0.01 -25.35 -2.09
N PRO A 3 -0.36 -24.40 -1.20
CA PRO A 3 -0.96 -23.13 -1.61
C PRO A 3 -0.03 -22.24 -2.46
N LEU A 4 1.28 -22.32 -2.19
CA LEU A 4 2.28 -21.53 -2.94
C LEU A 4 2.45 -22.06 -4.36
N ARG A 5 2.42 -23.39 -4.52
CA ARG A 5 2.54 -24.05 -5.83
C ARG A 5 1.31 -23.79 -6.70
N ASP A 6 0.12 -23.77 -6.10
CA ASP A 6 -1.12 -23.41 -6.78
C ASP A 6 -1.14 -21.94 -7.22
N LEU A 7 -0.61 -21.04 -6.38
CA LEU A 7 -0.46 -19.62 -6.72
C LEU A 7 0.50 -19.43 -7.91
N LEU A 8 1.63 -20.12 -7.90
CA LEU A 8 2.67 -20.01 -8.94
C LEU A 8 2.28 -20.62 -10.28
N SER A 9 1.35 -21.59 -10.28
CA SER A 9 0.86 -22.25 -11.50
C SER A 9 -0.19 -21.43 -12.27
N ARG A 10 -0.67 -20.31 -11.70
CA ARG A 10 -1.70 -19.48 -12.33
C ARG A 10 -1.11 -18.59 -13.45
N PRO A 11 -1.79 -18.45 -14.59
CA PRO A 11 -1.37 -17.53 -15.64
C PRO A 11 -1.35 -16.09 -15.09
N GLY A 12 -0.19 -15.42 -15.19
CA GLY A 12 0.01 -14.08 -14.65
C GLY A 12 0.58 -14.01 -13.22
N ALA A 13 0.73 -15.13 -12.50
CA ALA A 13 1.32 -15.15 -11.16
C ALA A 13 2.74 -14.57 -11.13
N TRP A 14 3.54 -14.87 -12.15
CA TRP A 14 4.90 -14.35 -12.28
C TRP A 14 4.93 -12.84 -12.50
N SER A 15 4.01 -12.29 -13.30
CA SER A 15 3.89 -10.85 -13.49
C SER A 15 3.47 -10.14 -12.21
N LEU A 16 2.55 -10.75 -11.43
CA LEU A 16 2.12 -10.21 -10.15
C LEU A 16 3.26 -10.25 -9.13
N LEU A 17 4.01 -11.35 -9.05
CA LEU A 17 5.18 -11.47 -8.18
C LEU A 17 6.27 -10.47 -8.56
N ALA A 18 6.57 -10.34 -9.85
CA ALA A 18 7.54 -9.36 -10.33
C ALA A 18 7.11 -7.93 -9.97
N LEU A 19 5.83 -7.59 -10.10
CA LEU A 19 5.29 -6.29 -9.71
C LEU A 19 5.43 -6.05 -8.21
N ILE A 20 5.10 -7.03 -7.37
CA ILE A 20 5.24 -6.94 -5.91
C ILE A 20 6.71 -6.79 -5.52
N MET A 21 7.60 -7.57 -6.13
CA MET A 21 9.05 -7.50 -5.87
C MET A 21 9.62 -6.15 -6.29
N LEU A 22 9.24 -5.66 -7.48
CA LEU A 22 9.68 -4.36 -7.98
C LEU A 22 9.17 -3.21 -7.09
N TYR A 23 7.91 -3.28 -6.66
CA TYR A 23 7.33 -2.31 -5.73
C TYR A 23 8.06 -2.32 -4.38
N LYS A 24 8.27 -3.51 -3.79
CA LYS A 24 9.00 -3.65 -2.52
C LYS A 24 10.45 -3.23 -2.62
N PHE A 25 11.10 -3.50 -3.73
CA PHE A 25 12.46 -3.06 -3.97
C PHE A 25 12.55 -1.53 -4.10
N GLY A 26 11.61 -0.92 -4.82
CA GLY A 26 11.50 0.56 -4.91
C GLY A 26 11.27 1.21 -3.55
N ASP A 27 10.36 0.65 -2.75
CA ASP A 27 10.04 1.10 -1.40
C ASP A 27 11.27 1.01 -0.44
N ALA A 28 11.97 -0.12 -0.48
CA ALA A 28 13.19 -0.31 0.31
C ALA A 28 14.33 0.63 -0.11
N LEU A 29 14.52 0.85 -1.43
CA LEU A 29 15.49 1.82 -1.94
C LEU A 29 15.12 3.24 -1.51
N ALA A 30 13.87 3.65 -1.65
CA ALA A 30 13.40 4.96 -1.24
C ALA A 30 13.67 5.21 0.25
N GLY A 31 13.35 4.23 1.12
CA GLY A 31 13.61 4.33 2.56
C GLY A 31 15.08 4.45 2.92
N THR A 32 15.96 3.68 2.27
CA THR A 32 17.41 3.76 2.50
C THR A 32 18.00 5.05 1.99
N LEU A 33 17.59 5.51 0.81
CA LEU A 33 18.04 6.77 0.22
C LEU A 33 17.56 7.97 1.04
N THR A 34 16.32 7.97 1.51
CA THR A 34 15.77 9.02 2.38
C THR A 34 16.56 9.13 3.67
N THR A 35 16.85 8.01 4.33
CA THR A 35 17.66 7.99 5.55
C THR A 35 19.08 8.50 5.30
N ALA A 36 19.74 8.05 4.22
CA ALA A 36 21.06 8.51 3.84
C ALA A 36 21.06 10.02 3.50
N PHE A 37 20.04 10.49 2.81
CA PHE A 37 19.84 11.91 2.48
C PHE A 37 19.70 12.76 3.75
N LEU A 38 18.86 12.36 4.70
CA LEU A 38 18.66 13.11 5.95
C LEU A 38 19.93 13.20 6.79
N ILE A 39 20.71 12.12 6.86
CA ILE A 39 21.93 12.06 7.66
C ILE A 39 23.10 12.74 6.96
N ARG A 40 23.37 12.36 5.68
CA ARG A 40 24.57 12.82 4.96
C ARG A 40 24.34 14.09 4.14
N GLY A 41 23.13 14.28 3.62
CA GLY A 41 22.77 15.43 2.79
C GLY A 41 22.38 16.64 3.63
N VAL A 42 21.48 16.47 4.62
CA VAL A 42 20.96 17.58 5.43
C VAL A 42 21.73 17.73 6.75
N GLY A 43 22.41 16.66 7.22
CA GLY A 43 23.26 16.70 8.41
C GLY A 43 22.52 16.46 9.74
N PHE A 44 21.42 15.72 9.73
CA PHE A 44 20.77 15.25 10.94
C PHE A 44 21.54 14.06 11.55
N THR A 45 21.43 13.90 12.87
CA THR A 45 22.01 12.71 13.51
C THR A 45 21.15 11.47 13.26
N PRO A 46 21.72 10.25 13.24
CA PRO A 46 20.95 9.02 13.16
C PRO A 46 19.89 8.89 14.26
N THR A 47 20.18 9.45 15.43
CA THR A 47 19.27 9.48 16.58
C THR A 47 18.05 10.37 16.29
N ASP A 48 18.26 11.58 15.75
CA ASP A 48 17.16 12.50 15.41
C ASP A 48 16.21 11.85 14.39
N VAL A 49 16.78 11.30 13.31
CA VAL A 49 16.00 10.62 12.27
C VAL A 49 15.28 9.40 12.82
N GLY A 50 15.95 8.62 13.67
CA GLY A 50 15.38 7.41 14.29
C GLY A 50 14.22 7.73 15.23
N VAL A 51 14.35 8.72 16.09
CA VAL A 51 13.30 9.15 17.04
C VAL A 51 12.08 9.68 16.29
N VAL A 52 12.28 10.54 15.30
CA VAL A 52 11.18 11.12 14.52
C VAL A 52 10.48 10.03 13.71
N ASN A 53 11.21 9.16 13.04
CA ASN A 53 10.62 8.09 12.22
C ASN A 53 9.87 7.04 13.06
N LYS A 54 10.48 6.55 14.14
CA LYS A 54 9.88 5.48 14.97
C LYS A 54 8.76 5.99 15.87
N GLY A 55 8.85 7.22 16.34
CA GLY A 55 7.82 7.83 17.19
C GLY A 55 6.69 8.41 16.34
N LEU A 56 6.94 9.59 15.82
CA LEU A 56 5.93 10.35 15.07
C LEU A 56 5.60 9.72 13.71
N GLY A 57 6.60 9.16 13.01
CA GLY A 57 6.38 8.51 11.72
C GLY A 57 5.41 7.33 11.84
N LEU A 58 5.59 6.46 12.86
CA LEU A 58 4.66 5.34 13.10
C LEU A 58 3.25 5.83 13.43
N ALA A 59 3.12 6.83 14.30
CA ALA A 59 1.82 7.41 14.64
C ALA A 59 1.12 8.02 13.41
N ALA A 60 1.89 8.74 12.57
CA ALA A 60 1.39 9.31 11.33
C ALA A 60 0.99 8.23 10.31
N LEU A 61 1.74 7.14 10.19
CA LEU A 61 1.42 5.99 9.34
C LEU A 61 0.08 5.36 9.74
N LEU A 62 -0.10 5.09 11.03
CA LEU A 62 -1.35 4.52 11.55
C LEU A 62 -2.53 5.49 11.38
N GLY A 63 -2.33 6.77 11.68
CA GLY A 63 -3.31 7.82 11.43
C GLY A 63 -3.69 7.92 9.95
N GLY A 64 -2.71 7.87 9.06
CA GLY A 64 -2.90 7.84 7.61
C GLY A 64 -3.72 6.62 7.16
N ALA A 65 -3.41 5.44 7.68
CA ALA A 65 -4.17 4.22 7.36
C ALA A 65 -5.64 4.32 7.81
N LEU A 66 -5.90 4.87 9.00
CA LEU A 66 -7.26 5.10 9.48
C LEU A 66 -8.02 6.12 8.63
N ILE A 67 -7.40 7.27 8.36
CA ILE A 67 -7.99 8.32 7.50
C ILE A 67 -8.22 7.76 6.09
N GLY A 68 -7.26 7.04 5.54
CA GLY A 68 -7.36 6.39 4.23
C GLY A 68 -8.50 5.39 4.18
N GLY A 69 -8.69 4.58 5.22
CA GLY A 69 -9.82 3.65 5.34
C GLY A 69 -11.18 4.37 5.35
N VAL A 70 -11.31 5.44 6.12
CA VAL A 70 -12.53 6.27 6.16
C VAL A 70 -12.82 6.94 4.81
N LEU A 71 -11.79 7.46 4.14
CA LEU A 71 -11.96 8.05 2.81
C LEU A 71 -12.39 7.02 1.77
N LEU A 72 -11.84 5.81 1.83
CA LEU A 72 -12.21 4.71 0.93
C LEU A 72 -13.65 4.25 1.11
N ALA A 73 -14.21 4.39 2.32
CA ALA A 73 -15.61 4.12 2.57
C ALA A 73 -16.55 5.15 1.91
N LYS A 74 -16.04 6.36 1.65
CA LYS A 74 -16.83 7.50 1.10
C LYS A 74 -16.56 7.80 -0.38
N LEU A 75 -15.38 7.44 -0.88
CA LEU A 75 -14.92 7.77 -2.23
C LEU A 75 -14.84 6.53 -3.12
N PRO A 76 -15.16 6.64 -4.42
CA PRO A 76 -14.86 5.59 -5.38
C PRO A 76 -13.36 5.25 -5.35
N LEU A 77 -13.03 3.96 -5.37
CA LEU A 77 -11.66 3.44 -5.22
C LEU A 77 -10.64 4.15 -6.13
N VAL A 78 -11.00 4.38 -7.41
CA VAL A 78 -10.10 5.03 -8.37
C VAL A 78 -9.79 6.47 -7.97
N LYS A 79 -10.80 7.23 -7.52
CA LYS A 79 -10.60 8.62 -7.05
C LYS A 79 -9.75 8.67 -5.79
N ALA A 80 -9.98 7.74 -4.84
CA ALA A 80 -9.18 7.63 -3.62
C ALA A 80 -7.72 7.31 -3.95
N MET A 81 -7.47 6.35 -4.85
CA MET A 81 -6.10 5.99 -5.28
C MET A 81 -5.37 7.16 -5.95
N LEU A 82 -6.05 7.92 -6.82
CA LEU A 82 -5.48 9.10 -7.45
C LEU A 82 -5.16 10.18 -6.41
N LEU A 83 -6.08 10.45 -5.48
CA LEU A 83 -5.87 11.41 -4.40
C LEU A 83 -4.66 11.04 -3.54
N PHE A 84 -4.55 9.78 -3.14
CA PHE A 84 -3.44 9.30 -2.32
C PHE A 84 -2.12 9.32 -3.10
N GLY A 85 -2.13 8.99 -4.40
CA GLY A 85 -0.96 9.11 -5.27
C GLY A 85 -0.48 10.56 -5.41
N VAL A 86 -1.39 11.51 -5.58
CA VAL A 86 -1.05 12.95 -5.61
C VAL A 86 -0.51 13.39 -4.26
N LEU A 87 -1.13 12.98 -3.15
CA LEU A 87 -0.66 13.30 -1.81
C LEU A 87 0.75 12.76 -1.57
N GLN A 88 1.03 11.54 -2.01
CA GLN A 88 2.37 10.93 -1.95
C GLN A 88 3.39 11.70 -2.79
N ALA A 89 3.01 12.16 -3.98
CA ALA A 89 3.89 12.98 -4.81
C ALA A 89 4.21 14.34 -4.14
N ILE A 90 3.21 14.97 -3.51
CA ILE A 90 3.41 16.22 -2.76
C ILE A 90 4.27 15.99 -1.52
N SER A 91 4.11 14.86 -0.81
CA SER A 91 4.95 14.53 0.35
C SER A 91 6.42 14.40 -0.04
N ASN A 92 6.70 13.83 -1.22
CA ASN A 92 8.07 13.76 -1.73
C ASN A 92 8.68 15.15 -2.01
N LEU A 93 7.87 16.12 -2.42
CA LEU A 93 8.35 17.51 -2.59
C LEU A 93 8.73 18.16 -1.26
N SER A 94 8.18 17.74 -0.13
CA SER A 94 8.58 18.24 1.19
C SER A 94 10.03 17.91 1.53
N PHE A 95 10.57 16.78 1.04
CA PHE A 95 11.99 16.45 1.16
C PHE A 95 12.87 17.40 0.33
N ALA A 96 12.43 17.81 -0.86
CA ALA A 96 13.13 18.80 -1.66
C ALA A 96 13.15 20.17 -0.96
N TRP A 97 12.04 20.52 -0.34
CA TRP A 97 11.97 21.75 0.48
C TRP A 97 12.90 21.67 1.70
N LEU A 98 12.94 20.53 2.39
CA LEU A 98 13.89 20.30 3.49
C LEU A 98 15.35 20.40 3.01
N ALA A 99 15.67 19.88 1.82
CA ALA A 99 16.99 20.01 1.22
C ALA A 99 17.40 21.46 0.99
N TRP A 100 16.46 22.26 0.49
CA TRP A 100 16.69 23.68 0.21
C TRP A 100 16.78 24.53 1.48
N ALA A 101 15.93 24.26 2.47
CA ALA A 101 15.90 25.00 3.73
C ALA A 101 17.07 24.64 4.67
N GLY A 102 17.73 23.49 4.43
CA GLY A 102 18.82 22.98 5.27
C GLY A 102 18.32 22.34 6.56
N LYS A 103 19.22 22.22 7.55
CA LYS A 103 18.96 21.54 8.81
C LYS A 103 17.94 22.28 9.67
N SER A 104 16.67 21.88 9.57
CA SER A 104 15.55 22.40 10.35
C SER A 104 14.77 21.25 10.99
N TYR A 105 14.81 21.15 12.31
CA TYR A 105 14.14 20.09 13.05
C TYR A 105 12.62 20.09 12.90
N PRO A 106 11.93 21.27 12.97
CA PRO A 106 10.50 21.33 12.70
C PRO A 106 10.11 20.84 11.30
N LEU A 107 10.94 21.17 10.30
CA LEU A 107 10.70 20.76 8.92
C LEU A 107 10.96 19.26 8.71
N LEU A 108 11.95 18.69 9.41
CA LEU A 108 12.18 17.23 9.46
C LEU A 108 10.94 16.52 10.01
N VAL A 109 10.43 16.98 11.16
CA VAL A 109 9.23 16.42 11.82
C VAL A 109 8.03 16.49 10.89
N PHE A 110 7.78 17.63 10.25
CA PHE A 110 6.70 17.82 9.29
C PHE A 110 6.84 16.89 8.08
N THR A 111 8.01 16.82 7.46
CA THR A 111 8.26 16.02 6.27
C THR A 111 8.07 14.53 6.55
N VAL A 112 8.64 14.03 7.65
CA VAL A 112 8.50 12.62 8.04
C VAL A 112 7.05 12.27 8.40
N ALA A 113 6.36 13.15 9.12
CA ALA A 113 4.95 12.94 9.46
C ALA A 113 4.06 12.91 8.21
N PHE A 114 4.27 13.86 7.30
CA PHE A 114 3.49 13.97 6.06
C PHE A 114 3.72 12.78 5.13
N GLU A 115 4.97 12.36 4.96
CA GLU A 115 5.35 11.17 4.19
C GLU A 115 4.68 9.91 4.74
N ASN A 116 4.80 9.67 6.05
CA ASN A 116 4.23 8.48 6.67
C ASN A 116 2.69 8.49 6.64
N LEU A 117 2.06 9.65 6.80
CA LEU A 117 0.61 9.81 6.68
C LEU A 117 0.13 9.48 5.27
N ALA A 118 0.78 10.02 4.24
CA ALA A 118 0.46 9.75 2.83
C ALA A 118 0.68 8.25 2.49
N SER A 119 1.77 7.66 2.98
CA SER A 119 2.09 6.23 2.82
C SER A 119 1.04 5.34 3.50
N GLY A 120 0.59 5.70 4.71
CA GLY A 120 -0.48 5.00 5.41
C GLY A 120 -1.80 5.00 4.64
N MET A 121 -2.19 6.14 4.07
CA MET A 121 -3.39 6.25 3.23
C MET A 121 -3.29 5.38 1.97
N GLY A 122 -2.12 5.38 1.30
CA GLY A 122 -1.85 4.54 0.15
C GLY A 122 -1.92 3.04 0.46
N THR A 123 -1.39 2.62 1.60
CA THR A 123 -1.46 1.24 2.09
C THR A 123 -2.90 0.80 2.31
N ALA A 124 -3.75 1.63 2.93
CA ALA A 124 -5.17 1.33 3.11
C ALA A 124 -5.89 1.11 1.77
N ALA A 125 -5.60 1.91 0.74
CA ALA A 125 -6.18 1.74 -0.59
C ALA A 125 -5.74 0.42 -1.25
N PHE A 126 -4.49 0.04 -1.07
CA PHE A 126 -3.97 -1.21 -1.62
C PHE A 126 -4.63 -2.44 -0.97
N VAL A 127 -4.78 -2.44 0.35
CA VAL A 127 -5.45 -3.51 1.11
C VAL A 127 -6.92 -3.60 0.72
N ALA A 128 -7.63 -2.47 0.63
CA ALA A 128 -9.03 -2.45 0.21
C ALA A 128 -9.23 -3.02 -1.19
N ARG A 129 -8.34 -2.71 -2.14
CA ARG A 129 -8.39 -3.27 -3.49
C ARG A 129 -8.19 -4.79 -3.50
N ALA A 130 -7.26 -5.29 -2.70
CA ALA A 130 -7.02 -6.73 -2.58
C ALA A 130 -8.28 -7.45 -2.07
N GLY A 131 -8.92 -6.92 -1.03
CA GLY A 131 -10.17 -7.47 -0.48
C GLY A 131 -11.34 -7.47 -1.48
N VAL A 132 -11.50 -6.42 -2.30
CA VAL A 132 -12.55 -6.36 -3.33
C VAL A 132 -12.32 -7.41 -4.43
N VAL A 133 -11.06 -7.65 -4.80
CA VAL A 133 -10.73 -8.67 -5.82
C VAL A 133 -11.05 -10.08 -5.28
N ASP A 134 -10.77 -10.34 -4.02
CA ASP A 134 -11.01 -11.64 -3.38
C ASP A 134 -12.52 -11.92 -3.23
N ALA A 135 -13.28 -10.96 -2.72
CA ALA A 135 -14.74 -11.07 -2.60
C ALA A 135 -15.45 -11.32 -3.94
N ARG A 136 -14.97 -10.71 -5.03
CA ARG A 136 -15.52 -10.98 -6.38
C ARG A 136 -15.20 -12.38 -6.90
N ARG A 137 -14.09 -12.98 -6.45
CA ARG A 137 -13.73 -14.35 -6.80
C ARG A 137 -14.63 -15.36 -6.11
N ASP A 138 -14.89 -15.15 -4.82
CA ASP A 138 -15.76 -16.05 -4.03
C ASP A 138 -17.19 -16.07 -4.59
N HIS A 139 -17.73 -14.90 -4.97
CA HIS A 139 -19.04 -14.83 -5.62
C HIS A 139 -19.08 -15.54 -6.99
N ARG A 140 -18.00 -15.53 -7.75
CA ARG A 140 -17.94 -16.24 -9.03
C ARG A 140 -17.74 -17.74 -8.85
N GLY A 141 -16.96 -18.15 -7.86
CA GLY A 141 -16.76 -19.57 -7.51
C GLY A 141 -18.06 -20.20 -7.01
N GLY A 142 -18.74 -19.58 -6.05
CA GLY A 142 -20.01 -20.07 -5.52
C GLY A 142 -21.15 -20.12 -6.56
N ALA A 143 -21.19 -19.17 -7.49
CA ALA A 143 -22.16 -19.21 -8.58
C ALA A 143 -21.87 -20.32 -9.62
N GLY A 144 -20.60 -20.73 -9.75
CA GLY A 144 -20.19 -21.87 -10.57
C GLY A 144 -20.62 -23.21 -9.95
N GLU A 145 -20.37 -23.37 -8.67
CA GLU A 145 -20.73 -24.60 -7.92
C GLU A 145 -22.25 -24.79 -7.83
N SER A 146 -23.01 -23.73 -7.59
CA SER A 146 -24.49 -23.85 -7.58
C SER A 146 -25.05 -24.24 -8.95
N ARG A 147 -24.50 -23.73 -10.05
CA ARG A 147 -24.93 -24.13 -11.42
C ARG A 147 -24.58 -25.58 -11.73
N LEU A 148 -23.44 -26.08 -11.28
CA LEU A 148 -23.05 -27.48 -11.46
C LEU A 148 -23.94 -28.40 -10.64
N SER A 149 -24.27 -28.05 -9.40
CA SER A 149 -25.22 -28.79 -8.54
C SER A 149 -26.64 -28.83 -9.17
N GLU A 150 -27.13 -27.71 -9.70
CA GLU A 150 -28.42 -27.68 -10.39
C GLU A 150 -28.44 -28.51 -11.68
N ALA A 151 -27.34 -28.51 -12.43
CA ALA A 151 -27.21 -29.33 -13.65
C ALA A 151 -27.18 -30.82 -13.32
N GLU A 152 -26.48 -31.20 -12.26
CA GLU A 152 -26.41 -32.57 -11.76
C GLU A 152 -27.77 -33.07 -11.26
N GLN A 153 -28.51 -32.24 -10.53
CA GLN A 153 -29.88 -32.56 -10.08
C GLN A 153 -30.85 -32.71 -11.25
N ARG A 154 -30.74 -31.90 -12.31
CA ARG A 154 -31.58 -32.03 -13.50
C ARG A 154 -31.25 -33.24 -14.35
N GLY A 155 -29.98 -33.67 -14.36
CA GLY A 155 -29.53 -34.89 -15.08
C GLY A 155 -29.93 -36.17 -14.42
N ASN A 156 -30.27 -36.15 -13.13
CA ASN A 156 -30.61 -37.36 -12.33
C ASN A 156 -32.13 -37.58 -12.16
N ILE A 157 -32.99 -37.02 -13.03
CA ILE A 157 -34.43 -37.29 -13.05
C ILE A 157 -34.64 -38.59 -13.86
N PRO A 158 -35.04 -39.72 -13.23
CA PRO A 158 -35.35 -40.95 -13.95
C PRO A 158 -36.58 -40.71 -14.86
N ARG A 159 -36.47 -41.16 -16.11
CA ARG A 159 -37.56 -41.17 -17.08
C ARG A 159 -38.56 -42.27 -16.79
#